data_3b60ddfc855e174b99c334a0199bc383
#
_entry.id   3b60ddfc855e174b99c334a0199bc383
#
_cell.length_a   1.000
_cell.length_b   1.000
_cell.length_c   1.000
_cell.angle_alpha   90.00
_cell.angle_beta   90.00
_cell.angle_gamma   90.00
#
_symmetry.space_group_name_H-M   'P 1'
#
loop_
_entity.id
_entity.type
_entity.pdbx_description
1 polymer ?
#
loop_
_entity_poly.entity_id
_entity_poly.type
_entity_poly.pdbx_seq_one_letter_code
_entity_poly.pdbx_strand_id
1 'polypeptide(L)'
;MKFKFLALISVISLVLLLFIGNRNLQTVSYSKQEQDAFNKNTNLKTVTESNNEEWNSINSKLLSQLKTKKIDKILKRTETSSETIKIADALLKNEIYVGDEWKTVKIDNPSWEENPYKDKSWVLYYQSLDFLPYLLNAYEETGELKYLDKAQFYVFDWIQNNRVLSKSKNEFTWNDHSTANRVLNIIQFWKFYKDSNLYTNKNAKELVYSMIQHGKFLASDANYTLSNHGIMEDQALLALSITFSQLPKSNEWFDKAKTRLVGSLERDVTSEGVHKEHSPAYHTLVKGLFRDMRGYMIHYHQYEGEFDKALDNMNIYEQYLVMPNKDYPTFGDTERLKVPGFTQIPLLGEKAFKDSGVAFLRNDWKTAERPMYLMFSSAFHSTVHKQADDLSFILSYGSTDFFVDGGKYNYNQEDPYRQYFTSVFAHNSIAINDQSYAINPDKVGQSKIVNFKSTPSYSYVTGRHTLYDNIVVKRTMIYIKPSNIIIHDEILSDDENKYSQIFNIGADVTVNKISDKDFLLKSQLDSTIIRLTQLDSSDLTGVHIYNGLENPIRGWQSYSLNEKHPINSIYFDKKGKNQSYFTLLNFNEHDKIKNAYYDLNKKSYEFEMANNTKMRINIEKKN
;
A
#
# COMPACT_ATOMS: atom_id res chain seq x y z
N MET A 1 -22.76 -4.12 -4.45
CA MET A 1 -21.67 -3.17 -4.76
C MET A 1 -21.09 -2.46 -3.53
N LYS A 2 -21.87 -2.25 -2.44
CA LYS A 2 -21.39 -1.74 -1.13
C LYS A 2 -20.55 -2.76 -0.33
N PHE A 3 -20.73 -4.04 -0.55
CA PHE A 3 -20.03 -5.13 0.16
C PHE A 3 -18.50 -5.17 -0.01
N LYS A 4 -18.00 -4.72 -1.18
CA LYS A 4 -16.54 -4.72 -1.44
C LYS A 4 -15.80 -3.52 -0.83
N PHE A 5 -16.52 -2.48 -0.42
CA PHE A 5 -15.91 -1.28 0.17
C PHE A 5 -15.58 -1.49 1.67
N LEU A 6 -16.41 -2.26 2.37
CA LEU A 6 -16.16 -2.66 3.77
C LEU A 6 -15.02 -3.69 3.85
N ALA A 7 -14.98 -4.63 2.88
CA ALA A 7 -13.85 -5.53 2.74
C ALA A 7 -12.53 -4.76 2.49
N LEU A 8 -12.57 -3.59 1.85
CA LEU A 8 -11.37 -2.79 1.61
C LEU A 8 -10.79 -2.21 2.91
N ILE A 9 -11.61 -1.78 3.86
CA ILE A 9 -11.13 -1.23 5.14
C ILE A 9 -10.66 -2.37 6.06
N SER A 10 -11.34 -3.51 6.09
CA SER A 10 -10.92 -4.68 6.86
C SER A 10 -9.71 -5.37 6.24
N VAL A 11 -9.66 -5.52 4.92
CA VAL A 11 -8.52 -6.11 4.19
C VAL A 11 -7.31 -5.17 4.17
N ILE A 12 -7.50 -3.86 4.08
CA ILE A 12 -6.41 -2.90 4.18
C ILE A 12 -5.86 -2.85 5.62
N SER A 13 -6.70 -3.06 6.63
CA SER A 13 -6.26 -3.24 8.02
C SER A 13 -5.48 -4.55 8.20
N LEU A 14 -5.82 -5.62 7.51
CA LEU A 14 -5.12 -6.92 7.56
C LEU A 14 -3.71 -6.85 6.95
N VAL A 15 -3.54 -6.09 5.89
CA VAL A 15 -2.26 -5.87 5.21
C VAL A 15 -1.19 -5.26 6.13
N LEU A 16 -1.61 -4.58 7.19
CA LEU A 16 -0.75 -3.94 8.18
C LEU A 16 -0.16 -4.90 9.23
N LEU A 17 -0.57 -6.15 9.29
CA LEU A 17 -0.47 -6.97 10.50
C LEU A 17 0.62 -8.03 10.52
N LEU A 18 1.18 -8.42 9.40
CA LEU A 18 2.15 -9.53 9.35
C LEU A 18 3.59 -9.13 9.71
N PHE A 19 3.82 -7.88 10.12
CA PHE A 19 5.15 -7.39 10.48
C PHE A 19 5.56 -7.58 11.96
N ILE A 20 4.78 -8.30 12.77
CA ILE A 20 5.08 -8.41 14.21
C ILE A 20 5.78 -9.72 14.59
N GLY A 21 6.32 -10.45 13.64
CA GLY A 21 6.93 -11.78 13.87
C GLY A 21 8.39 -11.81 14.33
N ASN A 22 9.18 -10.76 14.09
CA ASN A 22 10.58 -10.72 14.53
C ASN A 22 11.03 -9.28 14.76
N ARG A 23 11.63 -8.99 15.92
CA ARG A 23 12.31 -7.70 16.18
C ARG A 23 13.52 -7.42 15.29
N ASN A 24 13.78 -8.26 14.29
CA ASN A 24 14.71 -8.04 13.18
C ASN A 24 14.00 -7.63 11.89
N LEU A 25 12.79 -7.08 12.00
CA LEU A 25 12.04 -6.59 10.86
C LEU A 25 12.71 -5.35 10.28
N GLN A 26 12.87 -5.40 9.00
CA GLN A 26 13.33 -4.33 8.13
C GLN A 26 12.54 -3.05 8.44
N THR A 27 13.07 -2.27 9.38
CA THR A 27 12.68 -0.88 9.57
C THR A 27 12.91 -0.16 8.25
N VAL A 28 11.99 0.72 7.88
CA VAL A 28 12.26 1.74 6.86
C VAL A 28 13.64 2.29 7.17
N SER A 29 14.60 2.12 6.27
CA SER A 29 15.95 2.61 6.50
C SER A 29 15.94 4.11 6.28
N TYR A 30 15.63 4.81 7.33
CA TYR A 30 15.98 6.20 7.49
C TYR A 30 17.51 6.31 7.60
N SER A 31 18.06 7.45 7.26
CA SER A 31 19.51 7.63 7.34
C SER A 31 20.01 7.20 8.74
N LYS A 32 21.20 6.65 8.79
CA LYS A 32 21.84 6.21 10.06
C LYS A 32 21.83 7.32 11.12
N GLN A 33 21.84 8.59 10.71
CA GLN A 33 21.74 9.76 11.57
C GLN A 33 20.35 9.91 12.22
N GLU A 34 19.28 9.62 11.51
CA GLU A 34 17.89 9.67 12.04
C GLU A 34 17.63 8.51 12.99
N GLN A 35 18.15 7.32 12.67
CA GLN A 35 18.08 6.14 13.55
C GLN A 35 18.94 6.33 14.83
N ASP A 36 20.13 6.92 14.73
CA ASP A 36 21.00 7.19 15.86
C ASP A 36 20.46 8.32 16.77
N ALA A 37 19.77 9.31 16.20
CA ALA A 37 19.07 10.34 16.97
C ALA A 37 17.87 9.76 17.75
N PHE A 38 17.15 8.81 17.14
CA PHE A 38 16.03 8.10 17.75
C PHE A 38 16.52 7.14 18.86
N ASN A 39 17.60 6.39 18.64
CA ASN A 39 18.16 5.41 19.59
C ASN A 39 18.89 6.04 20.77
N LYS A 40 19.35 7.28 20.67
CA LYS A 40 20.08 7.97 21.77
C LYS A 40 19.21 8.36 22.97
N ASN A 41 17.88 8.37 22.84
CA ASN A 41 16.96 8.73 23.94
C ASN A 41 16.23 7.56 24.58
N THR A 42 16.58 6.32 24.28
CA THR A 42 15.91 5.14 24.84
C THR A 42 16.52 4.72 26.18
N ASN A 43 16.27 5.47 27.22
CA ASN A 43 16.17 4.90 28.55
C ASN A 43 14.72 4.47 28.79
N LEU A 44 14.42 3.22 28.48
CA LEU A 44 13.18 2.50 28.85
C LEU A 44 13.10 2.39 30.39
N LYS A 45 12.81 3.52 31.05
CA LYS A 45 12.41 3.51 32.44
C LYS A 45 11.19 4.39 32.62
N THR A 46 10.13 3.70 33.06
CA THR A 46 9.02 4.25 33.83
C THR A 46 7.84 4.90 33.06
N VAL A 47 6.93 4.07 32.54
CA VAL A 47 5.53 4.23 32.89
C VAL A 47 5.23 3.15 33.94
N THR A 48 5.89 3.24 35.07
CA THR A 48 5.70 2.36 36.21
C THR A 48 4.97 3.12 37.29
N GLU A 49 3.95 2.45 37.82
CA GLU A 49 3.10 2.78 38.95
C GLU A 49 2.00 3.79 38.64
N SER A 50 0.79 3.45 39.12
CA SER A 50 -0.35 4.35 39.18
C SER A 50 0.08 5.61 39.92
N ASN A 51 0.36 6.68 39.19
CA ASN A 51 0.75 7.93 39.82
C ASN A 51 -0.50 8.45 40.56
N ASN A 52 -0.48 8.41 41.89
CA ASN A 52 -1.58 8.89 42.73
C ASN A 52 -1.97 10.34 42.40
N GLU A 53 -1.01 11.15 41.89
CA GLU A 53 -1.27 12.52 41.47
C GLU A 53 -2.20 12.59 40.27
N GLU A 54 -1.98 11.77 39.22
CA GLU A 54 -2.85 11.76 38.02
C GLU A 54 -4.25 11.26 38.36
N TRP A 55 -4.35 10.19 39.11
CA TRP A 55 -5.64 9.70 39.60
C TRP A 55 -6.38 10.76 40.41
N ASN A 56 -5.68 11.48 41.31
CA ASN A 56 -6.27 12.51 42.17
C ASN A 56 -6.61 13.79 41.38
N SER A 57 -5.92 14.07 40.30
CA SER A 57 -6.23 15.21 39.41
C SER A 57 -7.58 15.07 38.71
N ILE A 58 -8.09 13.83 38.54
CA ILE A 58 -9.39 13.57 37.95
C ILE A 58 -10.49 13.77 39.03
N ASN A 59 -10.87 15.02 39.19
CA ASN A 59 -11.86 15.46 40.16
C ASN A 59 -13.25 15.64 39.51
N SER A 60 -14.27 15.92 40.32
CA SER A 60 -15.65 16.09 39.87
C SER A 60 -15.84 17.25 38.89
N LYS A 61 -15.02 18.32 39.00
CA LYS A 61 -15.06 19.48 38.10
C LYS A 61 -14.58 19.04 36.69
N LEU A 62 -13.47 18.34 36.60
CA LEU A 62 -12.96 17.83 35.35
C LEU A 62 -13.95 16.86 34.69
N LEU A 63 -14.50 15.91 35.47
CA LEU A 63 -15.51 14.97 34.96
C LEU A 63 -16.75 15.66 34.43
N SER A 64 -17.21 16.71 35.12
CA SER A 64 -18.36 17.51 34.67
C SER A 64 -18.04 18.25 33.36
N GLN A 65 -16.86 18.83 33.23
CA GLN A 65 -16.42 19.50 31.99
C GLN A 65 -16.34 18.53 30.81
N LEU A 66 -15.78 17.33 31.01
CA LEU A 66 -15.70 16.29 29.99
C LEU A 66 -17.09 15.75 29.61
N LYS A 67 -17.96 15.57 30.58
CA LYS A 67 -19.35 15.10 30.36
C LYS A 67 -20.14 16.08 29.49
N THR A 68 -20.04 17.38 29.78
CA THR A 68 -20.82 18.42 29.10
C THR A 68 -20.23 18.81 27.74
N LYS A 69 -19.02 18.40 27.45
CA LYS A 69 -18.39 18.68 26.16
C LYS A 69 -19.14 17.99 25.02
N LYS A 70 -19.55 18.77 24.01
CA LYS A 70 -20.19 18.25 22.81
C LYS A 70 -19.18 17.49 21.92
N ILE A 71 -19.54 16.30 21.48
CA ILE A 71 -18.75 15.46 20.57
C ILE A 71 -19.60 15.16 19.34
N ASP A 72 -19.54 16.05 18.35
CA ASP A 72 -20.38 15.95 17.14
C ASP A 72 -19.74 15.05 16.09
N LYS A 73 -18.41 15.01 16.02
CA LYS A 73 -17.65 14.23 15.06
C LYS A 73 -16.60 13.36 15.76
N ILE A 74 -16.43 12.15 15.28
CA ILE A 74 -15.38 11.22 15.70
C ILE A 74 -14.70 10.64 14.46
N LEU A 75 -13.50 10.10 14.63
CA LEU A 75 -12.85 9.27 13.63
C LEU A 75 -13.33 7.82 13.87
N LYS A 76 -14.25 7.35 13.04
CA LYS A 76 -14.78 5.98 13.12
C LYS A 76 -13.82 5.01 12.46
N ARG A 77 -13.63 3.85 13.07
CA ARG A 77 -12.88 2.74 12.47
C ARG A 77 -13.74 1.82 11.62
N THR A 78 -15.02 1.71 11.96
CA THR A 78 -15.97 0.82 11.28
C THR A 78 -17.25 1.58 10.98
N GLU A 79 -17.65 1.56 9.73
CA GLU A 79 -18.94 2.14 9.31
C GLU A 79 -20.09 1.17 9.55
N THR A 80 -21.30 1.69 9.65
CA THR A 80 -22.50 0.88 9.77
C THR A 80 -22.78 0.12 8.47
N SER A 81 -23.09 -1.16 8.55
CA SER A 81 -23.39 -2.06 7.43
C SER A 81 -24.64 -2.88 7.71
N SER A 82 -25.13 -3.61 6.71
CA SER A 82 -26.25 -4.56 6.86
C SER A 82 -25.97 -5.69 7.86
N GLU A 83 -24.69 -5.98 8.15
CA GLU A 83 -24.27 -7.02 9.11
C GLU A 83 -24.09 -6.48 10.53
N THR A 84 -24.10 -5.15 10.73
CA THR A 84 -23.81 -4.52 12.02
C THR A 84 -24.67 -5.07 13.16
N ILE A 85 -25.98 -5.12 12.98
CA ILE A 85 -26.92 -5.61 14.02
C ILE A 85 -26.69 -7.09 14.32
N LYS A 86 -26.48 -7.91 13.27
CA LYS A 86 -26.23 -9.34 13.42
C LYS A 86 -24.95 -9.61 14.22
N ILE A 87 -23.87 -8.87 13.92
CA ILE A 87 -22.60 -8.98 14.66
C ILE A 87 -22.79 -8.49 16.10
N ALA A 88 -23.51 -7.37 16.31
CA ALA A 88 -23.79 -6.86 17.63
C ALA A 88 -24.64 -7.83 18.47
N ASP A 89 -25.63 -8.52 17.87
CA ASP A 89 -26.43 -9.55 18.54
C ASP A 89 -25.60 -10.80 18.91
N ALA A 90 -24.58 -11.16 18.11
CA ALA A 90 -23.62 -12.20 18.47
C ALA A 90 -22.75 -11.76 19.65
N LEU A 91 -22.28 -10.52 19.67
CA LEU A 91 -21.51 -9.95 20.77
C LEU A 91 -22.30 -9.89 22.09
N LEU A 92 -23.63 -9.71 22.04
CA LEU A 92 -24.48 -9.83 23.24
C LEU A 92 -24.39 -11.23 23.87
N LYS A 93 -24.11 -12.25 23.09
CA LYS A 93 -23.95 -13.66 23.51
C LYS A 93 -22.51 -14.04 23.81
N ASN A 94 -21.60 -13.05 23.88
CA ASN A 94 -20.14 -13.22 24.04
C ASN A 94 -19.45 -13.90 22.85
N GLU A 95 -20.05 -13.87 21.68
CA GLU A 95 -19.46 -14.34 20.43
C GLU A 95 -18.63 -13.21 19.81
N ILE A 96 -17.33 -13.23 20.05
CA ILE A 96 -16.40 -12.18 19.62
C ILE A 96 -16.11 -12.30 18.13
N TYR A 97 -16.31 -11.21 17.38
CA TYR A 97 -15.99 -11.03 15.99
C TYR A 97 -14.94 -9.92 15.84
N VAL A 98 -13.80 -10.20 15.21
CA VAL A 98 -12.73 -9.24 15.00
C VAL A 98 -12.39 -9.00 13.52
N GLY A 99 -13.05 -9.72 12.61
CA GLY A 99 -12.87 -9.61 11.15
C GLY A 99 -13.37 -10.84 10.41
N ASP A 100 -13.57 -10.73 9.09
CA ASP A 100 -14.12 -11.79 8.24
C ASP A 100 -13.15 -12.98 8.05
N GLU A 101 -11.86 -12.78 8.35
CA GLU A 101 -10.82 -13.79 8.22
C GLU A 101 -10.94 -14.91 9.25
N TRP A 102 -11.64 -14.65 10.36
CA TRP A 102 -11.82 -15.61 11.45
C TRP A 102 -13.29 -15.83 11.74
N LYS A 103 -13.58 -17.06 12.18
CA LYS A 103 -14.91 -17.36 12.73
C LYS A 103 -15.07 -16.63 14.07
N THR A 104 -16.30 -16.38 14.46
CA THR A 104 -16.62 -15.85 15.81
C THR A 104 -16.19 -16.84 16.88
N VAL A 105 -15.73 -16.33 18.01
CA VAL A 105 -15.27 -17.14 19.16
C VAL A 105 -16.05 -16.77 20.40
N LYS A 106 -16.58 -17.77 21.11
CA LYS A 106 -17.29 -17.54 22.37
C LYS A 106 -16.30 -17.32 23.52
N ILE A 107 -16.36 -16.17 24.17
CA ILE A 107 -15.52 -15.78 25.31
C ILE A 107 -16.43 -15.18 26.39
N ASP A 108 -16.83 -16.00 27.35
CA ASP A 108 -17.77 -15.54 28.39
C ASP A 108 -17.12 -14.67 29.47
N ASN A 109 -15.85 -14.92 29.81
CA ASN A 109 -15.07 -14.18 30.79
C ASN A 109 -13.70 -13.85 30.16
N PRO A 110 -13.53 -12.67 29.56
CA PRO A 110 -12.27 -12.28 28.92
C PRO A 110 -11.10 -12.28 29.91
N SER A 111 -10.04 -12.99 29.58
CA SER A 111 -8.75 -12.90 30.28
C SER A 111 -7.84 -11.86 29.63
N TRP A 112 -8.18 -11.47 28.39
CA TRP A 112 -7.40 -10.64 27.48
C TRP A 112 -6.04 -11.27 27.06
N GLU A 113 -5.92 -12.58 27.26
CA GLU A 113 -4.78 -13.41 26.82
C GLU A 113 -5.16 -14.42 25.72
N GLU A 114 -6.43 -14.42 25.30
CA GLU A 114 -6.98 -15.35 24.33
C GLU A 114 -6.26 -15.22 22.97
N ASN A 115 -5.97 -16.38 22.37
CA ASN A 115 -5.48 -16.51 21.00
C ASN A 115 -5.94 -17.86 20.38
N PRO A 116 -7.24 -17.98 20.07
CA PRO A 116 -7.83 -19.25 19.63
C PRO A 116 -7.30 -19.75 18.30
N TYR A 117 -6.77 -18.84 17.47
CA TYR A 117 -6.26 -19.14 16.13
C TYR A 117 -4.73 -19.25 16.07
N LYS A 118 -4.02 -19.03 17.19
CA LYS A 118 -2.55 -18.90 17.22
C LYS A 118 -2.06 -17.86 16.21
N ASP A 119 -2.85 -16.79 16.03
CA ASP A 119 -2.64 -15.73 15.05
C ASP A 119 -2.44 -14.39 15.79
N LYS A 120 -1.31 -13.75 15.54
CA LYS A 120 -0.96 -12.46 16.13
C LYS A 120 -1.90 -11.35 15.68
N SER A 121 -2.40 -11.44 14.46
CA SER A 121 -3.34 -10.47 13.91
C SER A 121 -4.67 -10.50 14.64
N TRP A 122 -5.18 -11.70 14.91
CA TRP A 122 -6.40 -11.85 15.71
C TRP A 122 -6.24 -11.22 17.10
N VAL A 123 -5.10 -11.48 17.76
CA VAL A 123 -4.80 -10.92 19.09
C VAL A 123 -4.73 -9.41 19.04
N LEU A 124 -4.10 -8.83 18.02
CA LEU A 124 -3.99 -7.38 17.86
C LEU A 124 -5.38 -6.74 17.76
N TYR A 125 -6.28 -7.25 16.89
CA TYR A 125 -7.64 -6.70 16.75
C TYR A 125 -8.47 -6.91 18.02
N TYR A 126 -8.32 -8.04 18.69
CA TYR A 126 -8.97 -8.30 19.96
C TYR A 126 -8.52 -7.29 21.03
N GLN A 127 -7.22 -7.03 21.15
CA GLN A 127 -6.65 -6.02 22.05
C GLN A 127 -6.99 -4.59 21.64
N SER A 128 -7.25 -4.35 20.36
CA SER A 128 -7.75 -3.08 19.84
C SER A 128 -9.20 -2.79 20.22
N LEU A 129 -9.95 -3.78 20.71
CA LEU A 129 -11.41 -3.74 20.88
C LEU A 129 -12.12 -3.46 19.55
N ASP A 130 -11.64 -4.02 18.43
CA ASP A 130 -12.17 -3.72 17.08
C ASP A 130 -13.58 -4.31 16.85
N PHE A 131 -14.08 -5.14 17.74
CA PHE A 131 -15.48 -5.56 17.80
C PHE A 131 -16.42 -4.52 18.44
N LEU A 132 -15.89 -3.57 19.23
CA LEU A 132 -16.67 -2.58 19.97
C LEU A 132 -17.51 -1.66 19.06
N PRO A 133 -17.01 -1.17 17.91
CA PRO A 133 -17.77 -0.34 16.99
C PRO A 133 -19.09 -0.95 16.53
N TYR A 134 -19.20 -2.28 16.40
CA TYR A 134 -20.45 -2.94 16.01
C TYR A 134 -21.55 -2.74 17.05
N LEU A 135 -21.23 -2.87 18.35
CA LEU A 135 -22.16 -2.57 19.44
C LEU A 135 -22.56 -1.10 19.44
N LEU A 136 -21.60 -0.19 19.26
CA LEU A 136 -21.83 1.25 19.29
C LEU A 136 -22.63 1.74 18.09
N ASN A 137 -22.37 1.21 16.90
CA ASN A 137 -23.14 1.50 15.69
C ASN A 137 -24.57 0.93 15.80
N ALA A 138 -24.74 -0.27 16.37
CA ALA A 138 -26.06 -0.84 16.63
C ALA A 138 -26.85 0.01 17.63
N TYR A 139 -26.21 0.54 18.67
CA TYR A 139 -26.83 1.49 19.60
C TYR A 139 -27.21 2.80 18.89
N GLU A 140 -26.33 3.37 18.06
CA GLU A 140 -26.60 4.60 17.29
C GLU A 140 -27.79 4.43 16.33
N GLU A 141 -27.95 3.24 15.74
CA GLU A 141 -29.01 2.94 14.77
C GLU A 141 -30.36 2.62 15.46
N THR A 142 -30.34 1.85 16.54
CA THR A 142 -31.57 1.32 17.16
C THR A 142 -32.04 2.05 18.42
N GLY A 143 -31.11 2.73 19.10
CA GLY A 143 -31.35 3.30 20.43
C GLY A 143 -31.46 2.26 21.58
N GLU A 144 -31.25 0.95 21.28
CA GLU A 144 -31.41 -0.11 22.26
C GLU A 144 -30.24 -0.16 23.25
N LEU A 145 -30.50 0.19 24.51
CA LEU A 145 -29.49 0.33 25.56
C LEU A 145 -28.66 -0.95 25.81
N LYS A 146 -29.20 -2.14 25.49
CA LYS A 146 -28.48 -3.42 25.62
C LYS A 146 -27.12 -3.43 24.93
N TYR A 147 -27.00 -2.76 23.77
CA TYR A 147 -25.74 -2.70 23.03
C TYR A 147 -24.72 -1.81 23.72
N LEU A 148 -25.14 -0.66 24.23
CA LEU A 148 -24.27 0.24 25.00
C LEU A 148 -23.84 -0.37 26.33
N ASP A 149 -24.76 -1.08 27.02
CA ASP A 149 -24.47 -1.79 28.27
C ASP A 149 -23.43 -2.90 28.04
N LYS A 150 -23.57 -3.66 26.94
CA LYS A 150 -22.57 -4.66 26.56
C LYS A 150 -21.21 -4.05 26.18
N ALA A 151 -21.22 -2.92 25.51
CA ALA A 151 -20.00 -2.16 25.21
C ALA A 151 -19.33 -1.67 26.49
N GLN A 152 -20.11 -1.16 27.44
CA GLN A 152 -19.65 -0.77 28.78
C GLN A 152 -18.93 -1.93 29.49
N PHE A 153 -19.52 -3.14 29.45
CA PHE A 153 -18.91 -4.33 30.05
C PHE A 153 -17.50 -4.56 29.50
N TYR A 154 -17.33 -4.63 28.17
CA TYR A 154 -16.03 -4.90 27.57
C TYR A 154 -15.00 -3.80 27.83
N VAL A 155 -15.40 -2.53 27.74
CA VAL A 155 -14.49 -1.40 27.97
C VAL A 155 -13.96 -1.40 29.40
N PHE A 156 -14.82 -1.54 30.40
CA PHE A 156 -14.38 -1.48 31.80
C PHE A 156 -13.71 -2.77 32.26
N ASP A 157 -14.10 -3.92 31.73
CA ASP A 157 -13.38 -5.17 31.98
C ASP A 157 -11.95 -5.11 31.44
N TRP A 158 -11.77 -4.62 30.19
CA TRP A 158 -10.43 -4.40 29.62
C TRP A 158 -9.60 -3.43 30.48
N ILE A 159 -10.17 -2.29 30.86
CA ILE A 159 -9.49 -1.28 31.69
C ILE A 159 -9.03 -1.86 33.02
N GLN A 160 -9.88 -2.65 33.69
CA GLN A 160 -9.56 -3.24 34.99
C GLN A 160 -8.43 -4.28 34.91
N ASN A 161 -8.46 -5.12 33.86
CA ASN A 161 -7.45 -6.16 33.66
C ASN A 161 -6.10 -5.62 33.16
N ASN A 162 -6.10 -4.48 32.45
CA ASN A 162 -4.91 -3.94 31.78
C ASN A 162 -4.50 -2.54 32.29
N ARG A 163 -4.80 -2.23 33.52
CA ARG A 163 -4.59 -0.91 34.14
C ARG A 163 -3.12 -0.51 34.24
N VAL A 164 -2.22 -1.48 34.33
CA VAL A 164 -0.77 -1.25 34.56
C VAL A 164 0.03 -1.78 33.39
N LEU A 165 0.66 -0.88 32.65
CA LEU A 165 1.46 -1.15 31.46
C LEU A 165 2.54 -2.24 31.70
N SER A 166 3.25 -2.16 32.82
CA SER A 166 4.34 -3.08 33.18
C SER A 166 3.91 -4.50 33.56
N LYS A 167 2.60 -4.73 33.74
CA LYS A 167 2.04 -6.03 34.13
C LYS A 167 1.36 -6.75 32.97
N SER A 168 1.34 -6.17 31.78
CA SER A 168 0.76 -6.82 30.61
C SER A 168 1.54 -8.06 30.23
N LYS A 169 0.86 -9.19 30.10
CA LYS A 169 1.44 -10.46 29.65
C LYS A 169 1.38 -10.62 28.13
N ASN A 170 0.54 -9.85 27.46
CA ASN A 170 0.34 -9.90 26.03
C ASN A 170 1.03 -8.71 25.37
N GLU A 171 1.88 -8.98 24.37
CA GLU A 171 2.63 -7.95 23.63
C GLU A 171 1.74 -6.93 22.92
N PHE A 172 0.50 -7.29 22.57
CA PHE A 172 -0.45 -6.41 21.89
C PHE A 172 -1.34 -5.59 22.83
N THR A 173 -1.31 -5.81 24.13
CA THR A 173 -2.10 -4.99 25.08
C THR A 173 -1.65 -3.53 25.02
N TRP A 174 -0.34 -3.30 24.96
CA TRP A 174 0.28 -1.97 24.80
C TRP A 174 1.27 -2.01 23.63
N ASN A 175 0.74 -2.03 22.43
CA ASN A 175 1.45 -1.98 21.16
C ASN A 175 1.02 -0.70 20.42
N ASP A 176 1.85 -0.18 19.52
CA ASP A 176 1.58 1.00 18.71
C ASP A 176 0.18 0.97 18.05
N HIS A 177 -0.06 -0.04 17.25
CA HIS A 177 -1.28 -0.19 16.45
C HIS A 177 -2.53 -0.47 17.34
N SER A 178 -2.46 -1.45 18.25
CA SER A 178 -3.62 -1.81 19.08
C SER A 178 -4.02 -0.65 20.02
N THR A 179 -3.04 0.09 20.56
CA THR A 179 -3.31 1.23 21.44
C THR A 179 -3.97 2.38 20.65
N ALA A 180 -3.48 2.66 19.43
CA ALA A 180 -4.07 3.67 18.55
C ALA A 180 -5.54 3.34 18.23
N ASN A 181 -5.80 2.12 17.75
CA ASN A 181 -7.14 1.68 17.40
C ASN A 181 -8.09 1.71 18.60
N ARG A 182 -7.64 1.20 19.74
CA ARG A 182 -8.44 1.17 20.98
C ARG A 182 -8.83 2.55 21.46
N VAL A 183 -7.95 3.55 21.33
CA VAL A 183 -8.28 4.95 21.66
C VAL A 183 -9.46 5.43 20.84
N LEU A 184 -9.47 5.21 19.53
CA LEU A 184 -10.57 5.64 18.66
C LEU A 184 -11.88 4.93 19.01
N ASN A 185 -11.82 3.64 19.32
CA ASN A 185 -12.98 2.84 19.74
C ASN A 185 -13.53 3.30 21.10
N ILE A 186 -12.65 3.62 22.06
CA ILE A 186 -13.08 4.16 23.37
C ILE A 186 -13.62 5.59 23.24
N ILE A 187 -13.11 6.43 22.34
CA ILE A 187 -13.67 7.75 22.03
C ILE A 187 -15.11 7.60 21.50
N GLN A 188 -15.37 6.64 20.62
CA GLN A 188 -16.71 6.35 20.14
C GLN A 188 -17.62 5.89 21.29
N PHE A 189 -17.13 5.02 22.16
CA PHE A 189 -17.87 4.62 23.38
C PHE A 189 -18.16 5.81 24.27
N TRP A 190 -17.18 6.66 24.58
CA TRP A 190 -17.36 7.84 25.43
C TRP A 190 -18.41 8.80 24.88
N LYS A 191 -18.50 9.01 23.55
CA LYS A 191 -19.51 9.84 22.90
C LYS A 191 -20.93 9.47 23.35
N PHE A 192 -21.25 8.17 23.44
CA PHE A 192 -22.58 7.68 23.83
C PHE A 192 -22.71 7.50 25.33
N TYR A 193 -21.68 6.97 25.99
CA TYR A 193 -21.71 6.62 27.39
C TYR A 193 -21.93 7.84 28.32
N LYS A 194 -21.25 8.96 28.05
CA LYS A 194 -21.28 10.15 28.89
C LYS A 194 -22.68 10.76 29.05
N ASP A 195 -23.58 10.59 28.10
CA ASP A 195 -24.93 11.13 28.06
C ASP A 195 -26.00 10.07 28.39
N SER A 196 -25.60 8.82 28.63
CA SER A 196 -26.49 7.71 28.94
C SER A 196 -26.82 7.61 30.43
N ASN A 197 -27.88 6.84 30.77
CA ASN A 197 -28.23 6.51 32.16
C ASN A 197 -27.25 5.48 32.78
N LEU A 198 -26.34 4.90 32.00
CA LEU A 198 -25.26 4.01 32.50
C LEU A 198 -24.10 4.80 33.10
N TYR A 199 -24.02 6.11 32.87
CA TYR A 199 -22.94 6.95 33.34
C TYR A 199 -22.85 6.99 34.87
N THR A 200 -21.64 6.74 35.39
CA THR A 200 -21.28 7.01 36.78
C THR A 200 -19.97 7.75 36.88
N ASN A 201 -19.82 8.66 37.85
CA ASN A 201 -18.55 9.36 38.08
C ASN A 201 -17.38 8.39 38.37
N LYS A 202 -17.66 7.26 39.03
CA LYS A 202 -16.66 6.23 39.31
C LYS A 202 -16.11 5.65 38.03
N ASN A 203 -16.96 5.16 37.14
CA ASN A 203 -16.58 4.56 35.88
C ASN A 203 -15.95 5.60 34.94
N ALA A 204 -16.51 6.82 34.89
CA ALA A 204 -15.93 7.91 34.12
C ALA A 204 -14.50 8.25 34.56
N LYS A 205 -14.21 8.22 35.88
CA LYS A 205 -12.87 8.44 36.42
C LYS A 205 -11.88 7.34 35.95
N GLU A 206 -12.29 6.08 35.97
CA GLU A 206 -11.49 4.95 35.48
C GLU A 206 -11.20 5.10 33.99
N LEU A 207 -12.21 5.43 33.18
CA LEU A 207 -12.02 5.64 31.73
C LEU A 207 -11.08 6.81 31.44
N VAL A 208 -11.29 7.96 32.08
CA VAL A 208 -10.43 9.14 31.89
C VAL A 208 -8.99 8.86 32.31
N TYR A 209 -8.79 8.12 33.41
CA TYR A 209 -7.45 7.68 33.82
C TYR A 209 -6.81 6.78 32.76
N SER A 210 -7.56 5.81 32.22
CA SER A 210 -7.10 4.96 31.12
C SER A 210 -6.71 5.80 29.88
N MET A 211 -7.51 6.81 29.51
CA MET A 211 -7.18 7.71 28.39
C MET A 211 -5.90 8.51 28.63
N ILE A 212 -5.62 8.92 29.87
CA ILE A 212 -4.35 9.55 30.21
C ILE A 212 -3.19 8.58 29.97
N GLN A 213 -3.31 7.29 30.34
CA GLN A 213 -2.27 6.30 30.10
C GLN A 213 -2.06 6.04 28.59
N HIS A 214 -3.16 5.95 27.81
CA HIS A 214 -3.09 5.83 26.36
C HIS A 214 -2.40 7.04 25.71
N GLY A 215 -2.76 8.26 26.13
CA GLY A 215 -2.13 9.49 25.63
C GLY A 215 -0.62 9.54 25.92
N LYS A 216 -0.19 9.11 27.12
CA LYS A 216 1.22 8.99 27.48
C LYS A 216 1.96 7.98 26.61
N PHE A 217 1.34 6.82 26.37
CA PHE A 217 1.91 5.77 25.51
C PHE A 217 2.12 6.28 24.08
N LEU A 218 1.09 6.84 23.46
CA LEU A 218 1.12 7.36 22.09
C LEU A 218 2.03 8.58 21.94
N ALA A 219 2.12 9.43 22.98
CA ALA A 219 3.02 10.59 22.97
C ALA A 219 4.51 10.23 23.20
N SER A 220 4.80 8.98 23.59
CA SER A 220 6.19 8.55 23.86
C SER A 220 6.94 8.28 22.56
N ASP A 221 8.11 8.91 22.38
CA ASP A 221 8.96 8.66 21.22
C ASP A 221 9.58 7.25 21.24
N ALA A 222 9.68 6.63 22.42
CA ALA A 222 10.17 5.26 22.57
C ALA A 222 9.19 4.18 22.06
N ASN A 223 7.91 4.52 21.95
CA ASN A 223 6.86 3.63 21.46
C ASN A 223 6.47 3.93 20.01
N TYR A 224 6.93 5.06 19.47
CA TYR A 224 6.53 5.57 18.16
C TYR A 224 7.21 4.82 17.02
N THR A 225 6.42 4.40 16.03
CA THR A 225 6.90 3.69 14.84
C THR A 225 6.93 4.62 13.62
N LEU A 226 8.10 4.73 12.98
CA LEU A 226 8.26 5.53 11.75
C LEU A 226 7.72 4.79 10.52
N SER A 227 6.38 4.66 10.45
CA SER A 227 5.66 4.01 9.35
C SER A 227 4.21 4.52 9.34
N ASN A 228 3.35 3.91 8.51
CA ASN A 228 1.90 4.10 8.57
C ASN A 228 1.31 3.82 9.97
N HIS A 229 1.94 2.95 10.79
CA HIS A 229 1.53 2.77 12.19
C HIS A 229 1.68 4.07 12.99
N GLY A 230 2.80 4.80 12.83
CA GLY A 230 2.99 6.11 13.47
C GLY A 230 1.93 7.13 13.04
N ILE A 231 1.49 7.11 11.77
CA ILE A 231 0.36 7.94 11.32
C ILE A 231 -0.93 7.57 12.08
N MET A 232 -1.17 6.28 12.35
CA MET A 232 -2.32 5.84 13.14
C MET A 232 -2.21 6.23 14.61
N GLU A 233 -0.99 6.13 15.19
CA GLU A 233 -0.72 6.61 16.56
C GLU A 233 -1.03 8.09 16.69
N ASP A 234 -0.55 8.91 15.75
CA ASP A 234 -0.78 10.34 15.76
C ASP A 234 -2.24 10.71 15.47
N GLN A 235 -2.95 9.94 14.62
CA GLN A 235 -4.38 10.08 14.43
C GLN A 235 -5.15 9.87 15.76
N ALA A 236 -4.79 8.82 16.50
CA ALA A 236 -5.40 8.51 17.78
C ALA A 236 -5.06 9.55 18.86
N LEU A 237 -3.80 9.99 18.91
CA LEU A 237 -3.35 11.01 19.86
C LEU A 237 -4.03 12.37 19.59
N LEU A 238 -4.16 12.75 18.32
CA LEU A 238 -4.89 13.94 17.89
C LEU A 238 -6.38 13.85 18.27
N ALA A 239 -7.03 12.73 17.99
CA ALA A 239 -8.44 12.52 18.36
C ALA A 239 -8.65 12.55 19.88
N LEU A 240 -7.74 11.94 20.64
CA LEU A 240 -7.77 11.95 22.10
C LEU A 240 -7.59 13.37 22.63
N SER A 241 -6.63 14.14 22.15
CA SER A 241 -6.36 15.51 22.59
C SER A 241 -7.53 16.45 22.31
N ILE A 242 -8.19 16.32 21.17
CA ILE A 242 -9.37 17.10 20.82
C ILE A 242 -10.57 16.67 21.69
N THR A 243 -10.82 15.35 21.82
CA THR A 243 -11.98 14.85 22.58
C THR A 243 -11.86 15.16 24.06
N PHE A 244 -10.70 14.98 24.66
CA PHE A 244 -10.41 15.21 26.07
C PHE A 244 -9.56 16.47 26.30
N SER A 245 -9.91 17.57 25.63
CA SER A 245 -9.12 18.82 25.62
C SER A 245 -8.99 19.48 27.01
N GLN A 246 -9.75 19.04 28.01
CA GLN A 246 -9.63 19.50 29.39
C GLN A 246 -8.53 18.79 30.18
N LEU A 247 -7.93 17.74 29.63
CA LEU A 247 -6.80 17.06 30.27
C LEU A 247 -5.55 17.95 30.28
N PRO A 248 -4.72 17.92 31.32
CA PRO A 248 -3.58 18.84 31.47
C PRO A 248 -2.57 18.78 30.31
N LYS A 249 -2.44 17.62 29.65
CA LYS A 249 -1.49 17.41 28.55
C LYS A 249 -2.10 17.43 27.15
N SER A 250 -3.38 17.74 27.02
CA SER A 250 -4.08 17.67 25.73
C SER A 250 -3.45 18.56 24.65
N ASN A 251 -3.05 19.79 24.98
CA ASN A 251 -2.41 20.68 24.03
C ASN A 251 -1.03 20.16 23.60
N GLU A 252 -0.20 19.68 24.57
CA GLU A 252 1.10 19.07 24.28
C GLU A 252 0.96 17.85 23.34
N TRP A 253 -0.04 17.02 23.57
CA TRP A 253 -0.34 15.85 22.73
C TRP A 253 -0.82 16.25 21.34
N PHE A 254 -1.67 17.28 21.25
CA PHE A 254 -2.14 17.81 19.98
C PHE A 254 -0.99 18.32 19.12
N ASP A 255 -0.13 19.18 19.69
CA ASP A 255 1.01 19.77 19.01
C ASP A 255 2.01 18.69 18.56
N LYS A 256 2.24 17.69 19.42
CA LYS A 256 3.12 16.56 19.09
C LYS A 256 2.57 15.72 17.93
N ALA A 257 1.30 15.34 17.98
CA ALA A 257 0.64 14.58 16.91
C ALA A 257 0.67 15.35 15.58
N LYS A 258 0.31 16.65 15.61
CA LYS A 258 0.33 17.53 14.43
C LYS A 258 1.74 17.61 13.83
N THR A 259 2.77 17.81 14.65
CA THR A 259 4.17 17.89 14.22
C THR A 259 4.62 16.57 13.57
N ARG A 260 4.33 15.42 14.19
CA ARG A 260 4.67 14.10 13.65
C ARG A 260 3.94 13.80 12.34
N LEU A 261 2.66 14.18 12.22
CA LEU A 261 1.86 14.02 10.99
C LEU A 261 2.44 14.83 9.83
N VAL A 262 2.82 16.09 10.06
CA VAL A 262 3.50 16.90 9.03
C VAL A 262 4.83 16.25 8.63
N GLY A 263 5.64 15.84 9.61
CA GLY A 263 6.89 15.13 9.37
C GLY A 263 6.71 13.82 8.59
N SER A 264 5.60 13.08 8.83
CA SER A 264 5.28 11.86 8.08
C SER A 264 4.97 12.16 6.60
N LEU A 265 4.24 13.24 6.30
CA LEU A 265 4.01 13.64 4.91
C LEU A 265 5.31 13.99 4.19
N GLU A 266 6.20 14.75 4.83
CA GLU A 266 7.50 15.13 4.25
C GLU A 266 8.41 13.91 4.04
N ARG A 267 8.40 12.98 4.98
CA ARG A 267 9.20 11.76 4.95
C ARG A 267 8.68 10.74 3.95
N ASP A 268 7.37 10.44 3.96
CA ASP A 268 6.77 9.26 3.33
C ASP A 268 6.08 9.55 1.99
N VAL A 269 5.88 10.84 1.66
CA VAL A 269 5.26 11.25 0.40
C VAL A 269 6.24 12.10 -0.39
N THR A 270 6.37 11.85 -1.69
CA THR A 270 7.22 12.66 -2.57
C THR A 270 6.60 14.04 -2.81
N SER A 271 7.40 14.99 -3.29
CA SER A 271 6.90 16.31 -3.71
C SER A 271 5.82 16.25 -4.80
N GLU A 272 5.75 15.15 -5.54
CA GLU A 272 4.76 14.87 -6.58
C GLU A 272 3.51 14.16 -6.05
N GLY A 273 3.42 13.90 -4.73
CA GLY A 273 2.28 13.29 -4.07
C GLY A 273 2.23 11.76 -4.14
N VAL A 274 3.34 11.09 -4.38
CA VAL A 274 3.40 9.61 -4.41
C VAL A 274 3.90 9.09 -3.07
N HIS A 275 3.18 8.16 -2.47
CA HIS A 275 3.60 7.49 -1.24
C HIS A 275 4.76 6.53 -1.53
N LYS A 276 5.80 6.57 -0.70
CA LYS A 276 7.10 5.91 -0.94
C LYS A 276 7.12 4.41 -0.65
N GLU A 277 6.00 3.81 -0.28
CA GLU A 277 5.91 2.36 -0.04
C GLU A 277 5.53 1.54 -1.30
N HIS A 278 5.72 2.08 -2.48
CA HIS A 278 5.66 1.41 -3.80
C HIS A 278 4.33 0.69 -4.12
N SER A 279 3.24 1.01 -3.41
CA SER A 279 1.96 0.34 -3.57
C SER A 279 0.81 1.33 -3.76
N PRO A 280 0.02 1.20 -4.85
CA PRO A 280 -1.23 1.95 -5.04
C PRO A 280 -2.21 1.84 -3.87
N ALA A 281 -2.35 0.64 -3.28
CA ALA A 281 -3.24 0.42 -2.15
C ALA A 281 -2.80 1.20 -0.90
N TYR A 282 -1.49 1.18 -0.59
CA TYR A 282 -0.94 1.94 0.54
C TYR A 282 -0.98 3.44 0.31
N HIS A 283 -0.80 3.89 -0.93
CA HIS A 283 -1.00 5.30 -1.27
C HIS A 283 -2.41 5.77 -0.90
N THR A 284 -3.45 5.02 -1.29
CA THR A 284 -4.84 5.37 -0.99
C THR A 284 -5.16 5.26 0.50
N LEU A 285 -4.59 4.27 1.20
CA LEU A 285 -4.74 4.14 2.66
C LEU A 285 -4.23 5.41 3.36
N VAL A 286 -2.97 5.77 3.12
CA VAL A 286 -2.33 6.93 3.77
C VAL A 286 -3.05 8.22 3.41
N LYS A 287 -3.40 8.42 2.13
CA LYS A 287 -4.22 9.57 1.71
C LYS A 287 -5.55 9.61 2.46
N GLY A 288 -6.22 8.47 2.64
CA GLY A 288 -7.47 8.35 3.39
C GLY A 288 -7.32 8.83 4.83
N LEU A 289 -6.28 8.37 5.53
CA LEU A 289 -5.99 8.77 6.90
C LEU A 289 -5.82 10.29 7.03
N PHE A 290 -5.00 10.91 6.16
CA PHE A 290 -4.79 12.35 6.18
C PHE A 290 -6.04 13.15 5.81
N ARG A 291 -6.84 12.67 4.83
CA ARG A 291 -8.13 13.30 4.48
C ARG A 291 -9.09 13.29 5.66
N ASP A 292 -9.18 12.18 6.38
CA ASP A 292 -10.11 12.01 7.50
C ASP A 292 -9.67 12.86 8.70
N MET A 293 -8.36 12.90 9.00
CA MET A 293 -7.79 13.81 10.00
C MET A 293 -8.01 15.28 9.63
N ARG A 294 -7.76 15.66 8.37
CA ARG A 294 -8.06 17.01 7.88
C ARG A 294 -9.52 17.39 8.12
N GLY A 295 -10.46 16.52 7.71
CA GLY A 295 -11.89 16.74 7.92
C GLY A 295 -12.30 16.80 9.39
N TYR A 296 -11.61 16.08 10.25
CA TYR A 296 -11.80 16.09 11.70
C TYR A 296 -11.28 17.40 12.31
N MET A 297 -10.07 17.82 11.97
CA MET A 297 -9.47 19.07 12.46
C MET A 297 -10.24 20.31 11.99
N ILE A 298 -10.70 20.34 10.73
CA ILE A 298 -11.56 21.42 10.21
C ILE A 298 -12.85 21.54 11.04
N HIS A 299 -13.49 20.39 11.35
CA HIS A 299 -14.73 20.40 12.12
C HIS A 299 -14.55 21.02 13.52
N TYR A 300 -13.41 20.80 14.15
CA TYR A 300 -13.08 21.33 15.47
C TYR A 300 -12.29 22.65 15.44
N HIS A 301 -12.19 23.32 14.29
CA HIS A 301 -11.48 24.60 14.10
C HIS A 301 -9.99 24.54 14.52
N GLN A 302 -9.33 23.42 14.25
CA GLN A 302 -7.93 23.14 14.60
C GLN A 302 -7.03 22.98 13.37
N TYR A 303 -7.52 23.26 12.16
CA TYR A 303 -6.82 23.06 10.90
C TYR A 303 -6.39 24.38 10.28
N GLU A 304 -5.13 24.48 9.85
CA GLU A 304 -4.51 25.67 9.26
C GLU A 304 -3.98 25.45 7.82
N GLY A 305 -4.25 24.28 7.22
CA GLY A 305 -3.86 23.97 5.83
C GLY A 305 -2.65 23.04 5.70
N GLU A 306 -2.19 22.42 6.78
CA GLU A 306 -0.93 21.65 6.86
C GLU A 306 -0.84 20.51 5.86
N PHE A 307 -1.98 19.87 5.50
CA PHE A 307 -2.03 18.70 4.62
C PHE A 307 -2.46 19.01 3.19
N ASP A 308 -2.96 20.23 2.91
CA ASP A 308 -3.65 20.54 1.66
C ASP A 308 -2.81 20.27 0.43
N LYS A 309 -1.59 20.80 0.38
CA LYS A 309 -0.69 20.62 -0.77
C LYS A 309 -0.34 19.16 -1.02
N ALA A 310 -0.08 18.40 0.03
CA ALA A 310 0.23 16.97 -0.08
C ALA A 310 -0.98 16.19 -0.57
N LEU A 311 -2.16 16.42 0.01
CA LEU A 311 -3.41 15.78 -0.38
C LEU A 311 -3.82 16.10 -1.82
N ASP A 312 -3.63 17.35 -2.27
CA ASP A 312 -3.89 17.73 -3.67
C ASP A 312 -2.99 16.98 -4.64
N ASN A 313 -1.69 16.89 -4.35
CA ASN A 313 -0.75 16.12 -5.15
C ASN A 313 -1.05 14.61 -5.11
N MET A 314 -1.41 14.06 -3.95
CA MET A 314 -1.83 12.66 -3.81
C MET A 314 -3.10 12.36 -4.61
N ASN A 315 -4.07 13.29 -4.65
CA ASN A 315 -5.28 13.18 -5.46
C ASN A 315 -4.95 13.20 -6.97
N ILE A 316 -3.97 14.01 -7.40
CA ILE A 316 -3.52 14.01 -8.80
C ILE A 316 -2.92 12.65 -9.16
N TYR A 317 -2.03 12.12 -8.34
CA TYR A 317 -1.43 10.81 -8.60
C TYR A 317 -2.46 9.68 -8.63
N GLU A 318 -3.39 9.64 -7.67
CA GLU A 318 -4.44 8.61 -7.61
C GLU A 318 -5.29 8.55 -8.88
N GLN A 319 -5.57 9.68 -9.54
CA GLN A 319 -6.28 9.70 -10.82
C GLN A 319 -5.50 8.94 -11.92
N TYR A 320 -4.17 8.92 -11.86
CA TYR A 320 -3.34 8.15 -12.81
C TYR A 320 -3.34 6.65 -12.50
N LEU A 321 -3.62 6.26 -11.26
CA LEU A 321 -3.76 4.85 -10.87
C LEU A 321 -5.07 4.22 -11.35
N VAL A 322 -6.04 5.00 -11.82
CA VAL A 322 -7.31 4.45 -12.32
C VAL A 322 -7.08 3.83 -13.70
N MET A 323 -7.17 2.50 -13.78
CA MET A 323 -7.12 1.74 -15.03
C MET A 323 -8.44 1.86 -15.82
N PRO A 324 -8.50 1.49 -17.10
CA PRO A 324 -9.73 1.52 -17.89
C PRO A 324 -10.90 0.74 -17.28
N ASN A 325 -10.61 -0.36 -16.59
CA ASN A 325 -11.58 -1.17 -15.86
C ASN A 325 -11.92 -0.61 -14.46
N LYS A 326 -11.36 0.54 -14.07
CA LYS A 326 -11.48 1.22 -12.76
C LYS A 326 -10.85 0.44 -11.58
N ASP A 327 -10.02 -0.53 -11.86
CA ASP A 327 -9.21 -1.19 -10.84
C ASP A 327 -7.92 -0.41 -10.57
N TYR A 328 -7.28 -0.68 -9.42
CA TYR A 328 -5.88 -0.37 -9.24
C TYR A 328 -5.01 -1.26 -10.13
N PRO A 329 -3.88 -0.73 -10.62
CA PRO A 329 -2.83 -1.60 -11.10
C PRO A 329 -2.36 -2.50 -9.94
N THR A 330 -2.36 -3.81 -10.15
CA THR A 330 -1.87 -4.79 -9.17
C THR A 330 -0.35 -4.73 -9.08
N PHE A 331 0.20 -3.55 -8.80
CA PHE A 331 1.63 -3.27 -8.74
C PHE A 331 2.10 -3.26 -7.29
N GLY A 332 3.24 -3.88 -7.01
CA GLY A 332 3.74 -4.04 -5.65
C GLY A 332 2.72 -4.78 -4.75
N ASP A 333 2.67 -4.42 -3.46
CA ASP A 333 1.73 -5.02 -2.51
C ASP A 333 0.30 -4.48 -2.67
N THR A 334 -0.28 -4.63 -3.87
CA THR A 334 -1.64 -4.18 -4.21
C THR A 334 -2.50 -5.35 -4.68
N GLU A 335 -3.68 -5.51 -4.11
CA GLU A 335 -4.69 -6.47 -4.55
C GLU A 335 -5.53 -5.92 -5.71
N ARG A 336 -6.24 -6.79 -6.41
CA ARG A 336 -7.17 -6.40 -7.47
C ARG A 336 -8.45 -5.79 -6.88
N LEU A 337 -8.46 -4.46 -6.73
CA LEU A 337 -9.53 -3.70 -6.10
C LEU A 337 -9.93 -2.52 -6.99
N LYS A 338 -11.21 -2.10 -6.88
CA LYS A 338 -11.68 -0.86 -7.51
C LYS A 338 -11.11 0.35 -6.79
N VAL A 339 -10.66 1.34 -7.56
CA VAL A 339 -10.22 2.61 -6.99
C VAL A 339 -11.43 3.33 -6.37
N PRO A 340 -11.41 3.66 -5.06
CA PRO A 340 -12.55 4.29 -4.41
C PRO A 340 -12.88 5.66 -4.99
N GLY A 341 -14.18 5.97 -5.10
CA GLY A 341 -14.65 7.31 -5.50
C GLY A 341 -14.68 7.58 -7.01
N PHE A 342 -14.16 6.69 -7.86
CA PHE A 342 -14.17 6.88 -9.30
C PHE A 342 -15.33 6.15 -9.96
N THR A 343 -16.41 6.89 -10.28
CA THR A 343 -17.54 6.39 -11.06
C THR A 343 -17.24 6.40 -12.57
N GLN A 344 -16.36 7.32 -13.01
CA GLN A 344 -15.88 7.44 -14.38
C GLN A 344 -14.36 7.38 -14.42
N ILE A 345 -13.80 6.93 -15.57
CA ILE A 345 -12.35 6.95 -15.78
C ILE A 345 -11.87 8.38 -16.02
N PRO A 346 -10.76 8.81 -15.39
CA PRO A 346 -10.18 10.12 -15.61
C PRO A 346 -9.60 10.23 -17.02
N LEU A 347 -10.03 11.24 -17.78
CA LEU A 347 -9.53 11.50 -19.13
C LEU A 347 -8.23 12.31 -19.09
N LEU A 348 -7.15 11.68 -18.70
CA LEU A 348 -5.83 12.29 -18.51
C LEU A 348 -4.90 11.91 -19.68
N GLY A 349 -3.95 12.79 -19.96
CA GLY A 349 -2.83 12.50 -20.87
C GLY A 349 -1.73 11.67 -20.19
N GLU A 350 -0.60 11.53 -20.89
CA GLU A 350 0.59 10.87 -20.38
C GLU A 350 1.34 11.73 -19.38
N LYS A 351 1.95 11.12 -18.37
CA LYS A 351 2.71 11.83 -17.33
C LYS A 351 3.79 10.95 -16.72
N ALA A 352 4.91 11.56 -16.37
CA ALA A 352 5.90 10.98 -15.47
C ALA A 352 5.96 11.78 -14.18
N PHE A 353 5.85 11.06 -13.07
CA PHE A 353 6.20 11.49 -11.73
C PHE A 353 7.65 11.09 -11.53
N LYS A 354 8.58 11.94 -12.01
CA LYS A 354 10.00 11.57 -12.20
C LYS A 354 10.71 11.32 -10.88
N ASP A 355 10.49 12.20 -9.91
CA ASP A 355 11.12 12.10 -8.60
C ASP A 355 10.54 10.92 -7.81
N SER A 356 9.34 10.50 -8.17
CA SER A 356 8.65 9.35 -7.60
C SER A 356 8.95 8.03 -8.35
N GLY A 357 9.59 8.12 -9.51
CA GLY A 357 9.97 6.95 -10.30
C GLY A 357 8.81 6.21 -10.99
N VAL A 358 7.69 6.88 -11.27
CA VAL A 358 6.52 6.26 -11.91
C VAL A 358 6.10 7.07 -13.14
N ALA A 359 5.78 6.38 -14.23
CA ALA A 359 5.29 7.02 -15.45
C ALA A 359 4.08 6.29 -16.04
N PHE A 360 3.22 7.05 -16.71
CA PHE A 360 2.03 6.56 -17.37
C PHE A 360 2.05 6.98 -18.84
N LEU A 361 2.00 5.98 -19.73
CA LEU A 361 1.78 6.16 -21.15
C LEU A 361 0.34 5.74 -21.48
N ARG A 362 -0.34 6.54 -22.31
CA ARG A 362 -1.76 6.34 -22.63
C ARG A 362 -2.04 6.82 -24.06
N ASN A 363 -2.99 6.17 -24.72
CA ASN A 363 -3.60 6.81 -25.89
C ASN A 363 -4.68 7.82 -25.42
N ASP A 364 -5.27 8.54 -26.36
CA ASP A 364 -6.38 9.45 -26.03
C ASP A 364 -7.67 8.67 -25.77
N TRP A 365 -8.01 8.44 -24.52
CA TRP A 365 -9.21 7.69 -24.11
C TRP A 365 -10.54 8.34 -24.52
N LYS A 366 -10.53 9.60 -24.97
CA LYS A 366 -11.73 10.28 -25.50
C LYS A 366 -12.08 9.82 -26.90
N THR A 367 -11.08 9.52 -27.69
CA THR A 367 -11.21 9.25 -29.12
C THR A 367 -10.82 7.84 -29.52
N ALA A 368 -10.02 7.15 -28.69
CA ALA A 368 -9.56 5.80 -28.97
C ALA A 368 -10.69 4.78 -28.91
N GLU A 369 -10.76 3.90 -29.90
CA GLU A 369 -11.67 2.75 -29.88
C GLU A 369 -11.42 1.85 -28.67
N ARG A 370 -10.14 1.68 -28.29
CA ARG A 370 -9.69 0.89 -27.14
C ARG A 370 -8.73 1.70 -26.30
N PRO A 371 -9.03 1.90 -25.02
CA PRO A 371 -8.11 2.58 -24.12
C PRO A 371 -6.85 1.77 -23.90
N MET A 372 -5.68 2.41 -24.02
CA MET A 372 -4.38 1.86 -23.67
C MET A 372 -3.89 2.50 -22.38
N TYR A 373 -3.48 1.67 -21.44
CA TYR A 373 -2.89 2.07 -20.17
C TYR A 373 -1.60 1.32 -19.95
N LEU A 374 -0.51 2.05 -19.82
CA LEU A 374 0.79 1.51 -19.44
C LEU A 374 1.30 2.28 -18.23
N MET A 375 1.55 1.57 -17.13
CA MET A 375 2.27 2.07 -15.96
C MET A 375 3.68 1.49 -15.98
N PHE A 376 4.68 2.34 -15.82
CA PHE A 376 6.10 1.98 -15.72
C PHE A 376 6.66 2.43 -14.39
N SER A 377 7.45 1.57 -13.72
CA SER A 377 8.09 1.88 -12.44
C SER A 377 9.60 1.76 -12.52
N SER A 378 10.28 2.71 -11.92
CA SER A 378 11.73 2.74 -11.68
C SER A 378 11.97 3.51 -10.39
N ALA A 379 11.67 2.87 -9.26
CA ALA A 379 11.62 3.52 -7.95
C ALA A 379 12.08 2.59 -6.82
N PHE A 380 13.06 3.03 -6.05
CA PHE A 380 13.46 2.35 -4.81
C PHE A 380 13.63 3.39 -3.69
N HIS A 381 12.51 3.80 -3.07
CA HIS A 381 12.49 4.85 -2.03
C HIS A 381 12.67 4.29 -0.62
N SER A 382 12.20 3.07 -0.38
CA SER A 382 12.28 2.39 0.90
C SER A 382 12.27 0.88 0.68
N THR A 383 12.58 0.10 1.71
CA THR A 383 12.45 -1.37 1.68
C THR A 383 11.05 -1.85 2.07
N VAL A 384 10.19 -0.94 2.55
CA VAL A 384 8.82 -1.26 2.98
C VAL A 384 7.95 -1.53 1.76
N HIS A 385 7.27 -2.66 1.74
CA HIS A 385 6.43 -3.16 0.64
C HIS A 385 7.14 -3.20 -0.72
N LYS A 386 8.47 -3.09 -0.73
CA LYS A 386 9.28 -3.16 -1.95
C LYS A 386 9.35 -4.58 -2.48
N GLN A 387 9.19 -4.69 -3.79
CA GLN A 387 9.42 -5.92 -4.56
C GLN A 387 10.55 -5.67 -5.57
N ALA A 388 11.08 -6.72 -6.20
CA ALA A 388 12.13 -6.57 -7.20
C ALA A 388 11.55 -6.20 -8.58
N ASP A 389 10.79 -5.11 -8.61
CA ASP A 389 9.92 -4.63 -9.68
C ASP A 389 10.47 -3.39 -10.43
N ASP A 390 11.76 -3.09 -10.25
CA ASP A 390 12.37 -1.95 -10.94
C ASP A 390 12.46 -2.20 -12.45
N LEU A 391 12.13 -1.15 -13.23
CA LEU A 391 11.96 -1.16 -14.68
C LEU A 391 10.82 -2.07 -15.17
N SER A 392 9.97 -2.56 -14.26
CA SER A 392 8.76 -3.29 -14.62
C SER A 392 7.68 -2.35 -15.16
N PHE A 393 6.75 -2.94 -15.88
CA PHE A 393 5.57 -2.26 -16.41
C PHE A 393 4.36 -3.20 -16.38
N ILE A 394 3.18 -2.61 -16.40
CA ILE A 394 1.94 -3.30 -16.74
C ILE A 394 1.32 -2.64 -17.97
N LEU A 395 0.59 -3.41 -18.76
CA LEU A 395 -0.08 -2.92 -19.96
C LEU A 395 -1.49 -3.50 -20.07
N SER A 396 -2.47 -2.62 -20.05
CA SER A 396 -3.87 -2.93 -20.36
C SER A 396 -4.24 -2.28 -21.71
N TYR A 397 -4.96 -3.02 -22.54
CA TYR A 397 -5.46 -2.54 -23.83
C TYR A 397 -6.87 -3.08 -24.11
N GLY A 398 -7.80 -2.18 -24.33
CA GLY A 398 -9.23 -2.53 -24.36
C GLY A 398 -9.71 -3.01 -22.98
N SER A 399 -10.33 -4.18 -22.94
CA SER A 399 -10.84 -4.80 -21.71
C SER A 399 -9.83 -5.72 -21.02
N THR A 400 -8.63 -5.89 -21.58
CA THR A 400 -7.69 -6.97 -21.23
C THR A 400 -6.39 -6.43 -20.65
N ASP A 401 -5.96 -7.01 -19.53
CA ASP A 401 -4.65 -6.80 -18.96
C ASP A 401 -3.66 -7.76 -19.63
N PHE A 402 -2.88 -7.27 -20.62
CA PHE A 402 -1.97 -8.09 -21.41
C PHE A 402 -0.66 -8.41 -20.70
N PHE A 403 -0.06 -7.41 -20.06
CA PHE A 403 1.15 -7.58 -19.25
C PHE A 403 0.84 -7.18 -17.84
N VAL A 404 1.08 -8.10 -16.91
CA VAL A 404 0.63 -8.00 -15.53
C VAL A 404 1.79 -8.07 -14.56
N ASP A 405 1.57 -7.58 -13.35
CA ASP A 405 2.45 -7.77 -12.21
C ASP A 405 2.01 -9.01 -11.41
N GLY A 406 2.94 -9.61 -10.68
CA GLY A 406 2.64 -10.76 -9.83
C GLY A 406 1.67 -10.48 -8.70
N GLY A 407 1.63 -9.25 -8.21
CA GLY A 407 0.81 -8.84 -7.07
C GLY A 407 1.41 -9.22 -5.71
N LYS A 408 0.59 -9.19 -4.67
CA LYS A 408 1.04 -9.28 -3.27
C LYS A 408 1.18 -10.71 -2.75
N TYR A 409 0.19 -11.56 -2.99
CA TYR A 409 -0.05 -12.90 -2.43
C TYR A 409 -0.26 -12.90 -0.91
N ASN A 410 0.82 -12.86 -0.09
CA ASN A 410 0.73 -12.76 1.38
C ASN A 410 1.95 -12.00 1.95
N TYR A 411 2.13 -12.02 3.28
CA TYR A 411 3.25 -11.35 3.97
C TYR A 411 4.18 -12.32 4.73
N ASN A 412 3.95 -13.64 4.60
CA ASN A 412 4.82 -14.63 5.22
C ASN A 412 6.12 -14.76 4.41
N GLN A 413 7.21 -14.18 4.89
CA GLN A 413 8.51 -14.19 4.22
C GLN A 413 9.13 -15.60 4.10
N GLU A 414 8.65 -16.57 4.88
CA GLU A 414 9.09 -17.97 4.81
C GLU A 414 8.33 -18.76 3.74
N ASP A 415 7.22 -18.21 3.22
CA ASP A 415 6.43 -18.85 2.17
C ASP A 415 7.18 -18.73 0.82
N PRO A 416 7.48 -19.87 0.15
CA PRO A 416 8.17 -19.85 -1.14
C PRO A 416 7.44 -19.06 -2.23
N TYR A 417 6.12 -19.01 -2.20
CA TYR A 417 5.34 -18.19 -3.13
C TYR A 417 5.45 -16.70 -2.83
N ARG A 418 5.48 -16.28 -1.54
CA ARG A 418 5.78 -14.88 -1.21
C ARG A 418 7.16 -14.48 -1.72
N GLN A 419 8.17 -15.34 -1.54
CA GLN A 419 9.52 -15.11 -2.07
C GLN A 419 9.52 -14.99 -3.60
N TYR A 420 8.73 -15.80 -4.30
CA TYR A 420 8.55 -15.65 -5.76
C TYR A 420 7.88 -14.33 -6.10
N PHE A 421 6.75 -13.97 -5.48
CA PHE A 421 6.00 -12.76 -5.80
C PHE A 421 6.78 -11.47 -5.53
N THR A 422 7.71 -11.48 -4.58
CA THR A 422 8.61 -10.34 -4.32
C THR A 422 9.87 -10.33 -5.18
N SER A 423 10.16 -11.42 -5.89
CA SER A 423 11.35 -11.55 -6.75
C SER A 423 11.12 -10.98 -8.15
N VAL A 424 12.20 -10.70 -8.86
CA VAL A 424 12.18 -10.24 -10.26
C VAL A 424 11.37 -11.15 -11.20
N PHE A 425 11.20 -12.42 -10.86
CA PHE A 425 10.51 -13.40 -11.70
C PHE A 425 9.00 -13.19 -11.80
N ALA A 426 8.41 -12.47 -10.85
CA ALA A 426 6.99 -12.11 -10.86
C ALA A 426 6.71 -10.79 -11.61
N HIS A 427 7.74 -10.12 -12.14
CA HIS A 427 7.64 -8.80 -12.74
C HIS A 427 8.11 -8.79 -14.21
N ASN A 428 7.68 -7.78 -14.97
CA ASN A 428 8.09 -7.60 -16.36
C ASN A 428 9.45 -6.87 -16.44
N SER A 429 10.52 -7.54 -16.02
CA SER A 429 11.84 -6.93 -15.84
C SER A 429 12.97 -7.85 -16.35
N ILE A 430 14.21 -7.62 -15.92
CA ILE A 430 15.41 -8.39 -16.31
C ILE A 430 15.93 -9.16 -15.09
N ALA A 431 15.95 -10.48 -15.18
CA ALA A 431 16.69 -11.32 -14.24
C ALA A 431 18.12 -11.58 -14.73
N ILE A 432 19.07 -11.68 -13.80
CA ILE A 432 20.49 -11.90 -14.11
C ILE A 432 20.97 -13.14 -13.38
N ASN A 433 21.60 -14.07 -14.11
CA ASN A 433 22.11 -15.35 -13.60
C ASN A 433 21.05 -16.19 -12.85
N ASP A 434 19.80 -16.15 -13.32
CA ASP A 434 18.64 -16.79 -12.68
C ASP A 434 18.42 -16.35 -11.20
N GLN A 435 18.80 -15.11 -10.87
CA GLN A 435 18.69 -14.54 -9.54
C GLN A 435 17.93 -13.23 -9.55
N SER A 436 17.29 -12.93 -8.41
CA SER A 436 16.73 -11.62 -8.11
C SER A 436 17.76 -10.78 -7.34
N TYR A 437 17.76 -9.47 -7.55
CA TYR A 437 18.55 -8.60 -6.68
C TYR A 437 17.94 -8.54 -5.27
N ALA A 438 18.80 -8.29 -4.28
CA ALA A 438 18.37 -8.17 -2.90
C ALA A 438 17.70 -6.82 -2.63
N ILE A 439 16.64 -6.85 -1.81
CA ILE A 439 15.96 -5.65 -1.32
C ILE A 439 16.64 -5.24 0.00
N ASN A 440 17.61 -4.35 -0.08
CA ASN A 440 18.41 -3.88 1.03
C ASN A 440 18.34 -2.36 1.17
N PRO A 441 18.49 -1.81 2.38
CA PRO A 441 18.57 -0.36 2.61
C PRO A 441 19.62 0.35 1.75
N ASP A 442 20.77 -0.29 1.51
CA ASP A 442 21.88 0.27 0.72
C ASP A 442 21.54 0.47 -0.76
N LYS A 443 20.45 -0.14 -1.23
CA LYS A 443 19.95 -0.02 -2.62
C LYS A 443 18.96 1.13 -2.81
N VAL A 444 18.53 1.79 -1.73
CA VAL A 444 17.62 2.96 -1.80
C VAL A 444 18.23 4.06 -2.67
N GLY A 445 17.43 4.60 -3.60
CA GLY A 445 17.85 5.63 -4.55
C GLY A 445 18.61 5.12 -5.78
N GLN A 446 18.90 3.81 -5.88
CA GLN A 446 19.63 3.23 -7.02
C GLN A 446 18.75 2.94 -8.26
N SER A 447 17.46 3.23 -8.19
CA SER A 447 16.53 3.15 -9.32
C SER A 447 15.82 4.48 -9.52
N LYS A 448 15.71 4.94 -10.79
CA LYS A 448 15.08 6.23 -11.12
C LYS A 448 14.67 6.35 -12.57
N ILE A 449 13.66 7.17 -12.85
CA ILE A 449 13.36 7.65 -14.19
C ILE A 449 14.38 8.73 -14.57
N VAL A 450 15.10 8.51 -15.68
CA VAL A 450 16.14 9.43 -16.17
C VAL A 450 15.63 10.31 -17.30
N ASN A 451 14.63 9.87 -18.06
CA ASN A 451 14.07 10.67 -19.16
C ASN A 451 12.59 10.36 -19.40
N PHE A 452 11.84 11.38 -19.86
CA PHE A 452 10.45 11.25 -20.29
C PHE A 452 10.11 12.33 -21.30
N LYS A 453 9.39 11.97 -22.35
CA LYS A 453 8.82 12.92 -23.32
C LYS A 453 7.49 12.40 -23.83
N SER A 454 6.54 13.29 -24.03
CA SER A 454 5.26 13.02 -24.69
C SER A 454 5.05 14.01 -25.83
N THR A 455 4.68 13.49 -26.99
CA THR A 455 4.30 14.24 -28.19
C THR A 455 3.06 13.63 -28.84
N PRO A 456 2.41 14.28 -29.80
CA PRO A 456 1.28 13.69 -30.52
C PRO A 456 1.61 12.37 -31.27
N SER A 457 2.84 12.21 -31.78
CA SER A 457 3.23 11.05 -32.59
C SER A 457 3.97 9.96 -31.83
N TYR A 458 4.63 10.30 -30.73
CA TYR A 458 5.33 9.34 -29.88
C TYR A 458 5.48 9.85 -28.45
N SER A 459 5.70 8.91 -27.54
CA SER A 459 6.12 9.19 -26.16
C SER A 459 7.19 8.18 -25.75
N TYR A 460 8.02 8.56 -24.80
CA TYR A 460 8.94 7.60 -24.21
C TYR A 460 9.20 7.90 -22.73
N VAL A 461 9.55 6.83 -22.00
CA VAL A 461 10.11 6.89 -20.65
C VAL A 461 11.37 6.04 -20.61
N THR A 462 12.40 6.53 -19.91
CA THR A 462 13.63 5.79 -19.65
C THR A 462 13.86 5.69 -18.16
N GLY A 463 13.95 4.47 -17.64
CA GLY A 463 14.38 4.15 -16.28
C GLY A 463 15.78 3.54 -16.27
N ARG A 464 16.46 3.63 -15.13
CA ARG A 464 17.79 3.06 -14.90
C ARG A 464 17.94 2.62 -13.47
N HIS A 465 18.57 1.47 -13.24
CA HIS A 465 18.97 1.01 -11.91
C HIS A 465 20.38 0.38 -11.90
N THR A 466 20.94 0.26 -10.69
CA THR A 466 22.21 -0.42 -10.37
C THR A 466 22.03 -1.41 -9.21
N LEU A 467 20.90 -2.11 -9.20
CA LEU A 467 20.49 -2.98 -8.08
C LEU A 467 21.22 -4.34 -8.08
N TYR A 468 21.71 -4.79 -9.24
CA TYR A 468 22.67 -5.88 -9.33
C TYR A 468 24.09 -5.33 -9.17
N ASP A 469 24.96 -6.04 -8.47
CA ASP A 469 26.31 -5.59 -8.21
C ASP A 469 27.13 -5.52 -9.50
N ASN A 470 27.78 -4.38 -9.74
CA ASN A 470 28.56 -4.06 -10.94
C ASN A 470 27.79 -4.12 -12.27
N ILE A 471 26.45 -4.08 -12.24
CA ILE A 471 25.64 -4.11 -13.46
C ILE A 471 24.71 -2.89 -13.50
N VAL A 472 24.67 -2.26 -14.66
CA VAL A 472 23.70 -1.20 -14.96
C VAL A 472 22.63 -1.75 -15.89
N VAL A 473 21.39 -1.66 -15.49
CA VAL A 473 20.24 -1.97 -16.34
C VAL A 473 19.48 -0.68 -16.64
N LYS A 474 19.18 -0.47 -17.91
CA LYS A 474 18.42 0.67 -18.41
C LYS A 474 17.33 0.16 -19.34
N ARG A 475 16.09 0.57 -19.11
CA ARG A 475 14.95 0.29 -20.00
C ARG A 475 14.40 1.59 -20.55
N THR A 476 14.23 1.64 -21.87
CA THR A 476 13.48 2.69 -22.56
C THR A 476 12.24 2.09 -23.19
N MET A 477 11.06 2.57 -22.77
CA MET A 477 9.79 2.22 -23.41
C MET A 477 9.38 3.37 -24.32
N ILE A 478 9.14 3.08 -25.60
CA ILE A 478 8.78 4.07 -26.62
C ILE A 478 7.42 3.69 -27.19
N TYR A 479 6.41 4.50 -26.93
CA TYR A 479 5.10 4.37 -27.56
C TYR A 479 5.06 5.18 -28.86
N ILE A 480 5.08 4.52 -30.00
CA ILE A 480 4.91 5.10 -31.34
C ILE A 480 3.43 4.95 -31.67
N LYS A 481 2.75 6.10 -31.60
CA LYS A 481 1.30 6.17 -31.68
C LYS A 481 0.78 5.91 -33.09
N PRO A 482 -0.37 5.21 -33.25
CA PRO A 482 -1.22 4.73 -32.18
C PRO A 482 -0.95 3.28 -31.74
N SER A 483 -0.05 2.52 -32.38
CA SER A 483 -0.15 1.06 -32.40
C SER A 483 1.13 0.27 -32.08
N ASN A 484 2.24 0.93 -31.72
CA ASN A 484 3.49 0.25 -31.45
C ASN A 484 4.12 0.69 -30.12
N ILE A 485 4.58 -0.28 -29.32
CA ILE A 485 5.47 -0.03 -28.20
C ILE A 485 6.79 -0.77 -28.45
N ILE A 486 7.90 -0.04 -28.38
CA ILE A 486 9.25 -0.61 -28.35
C ILE A 486 9.73 -0.63 -26.90
N ILE A 487 10.26 -1.76 -26.48
CA ILE A 487 10.97 -1.94 -25.23
C ILE A 487 12.43 -2.19 -25.57
N HIS A 488 13.28 -1.24 -25.23
CA HIS A 488 14.74 -1.37 -25.41
C HIS A 488 15.38 -1.48 -24.03
N ASP A 489 15.95 -2.65 -23.75
CA ASP A 489 16.79 -2.89 -22.58
C ASP A 489 18.25 -2.82 -22.96
N GLU A 490 19.03 -2.05 -22.21
CA GLU A 490 20.48 -1.95 -22.29
C GLU A 490 21.06 -2.44 -20.96
N ILE A 491 21.94 -3.44 -21.03
CA ILE A 491 22.57 -4.02 -19.84
C ILE A 491 24.08 -3.89 -20.02
N LEU A 492 24.74 -3.24 -19.07
CA LEU A 492 26.18 -3.03 -19.05
C LEU A 492 26.81 -3.80 -17.90
N SER A 493 27.76 -4.67 -18.21
CA SER A 493 28.50 -5.49 -17.24
C SER A 493 29.90 -5.76 -17.75
N ASP A 494 30.90 -5.75 -16.87
CA ASP A 494 32.28 -6.13 -17.18
C ASP A 494 32.47 -7.65 -17.23
N ASP A 495 31.55 -8.41 -16.64
CA ASP A 495 31.57 -9.87 -16.55
C ASP A 495 30.55 -10.52 -17.50
N GLU A 496 30.84 -11.77 -17.89
CA GLU A 496 29.85 -12.58 -18.60
C GLU A 496 28.74 -13.06 -17.67
N ASN A 497 27.49 -12.78 -18.07
CA ASN A 497 26.30 -13.16 -17.33
C ASN A 497 25.24 -13.77 -18.26
N LYS A 498 24.32 -14.52 -17.69
CA LYS A 498 23.05 -14.86 -18.32
C LYS A 498 22.03 -13.77 -17.99
N TYR A 499 21.31 -13.30 -18.97
CA TYR A 499 20.22 -12.33 -18.83
C TYR A 499 18.92 -12.92 -19.32
N SER A 500 17.84 -12.72 -18.58
CA SER A 500 16.50 -13.14 -18.97
C SER A 500 15.56 -11.95 -18.97
N GLN A 501 15.07 -11.54 -20.14
CA GLN A 501 13.98 -10.58 -20.27
C GLN A 501 12.67 -11.31 -20.04
N ILE A 502 11.87 -10.87 -19.05
CA ILE A 502 10.68 -11.55 -18.56
C ILE A 502 9.42 -10.76 -18.91
N PHE A 503 8.41 -11.49 -19.40
CA PHE A 503 7.08 -10.96 -19.67
C PHE A 503 6.01 -11.86 -19.03
N ASN A 504 5.31 -11.36 -18.03
CA ASN A 504 4.21 -12.02 -17.36
C ASN A 504 2.89 -11.63 -18.04
N ILE A 505 2.23 -12.60 -18.64
CA ILE A 505 1.05 -12.42 -19.48
C ILE A 505 -0.20 -12.67 -18.66
N GLY A 506 -1.19 -11.77 -18.77
CA GLY A 506 -2.43 -11.85 -18.01
C GLY A 506 -3.19 -13.16 -18.18
N ALA A 507 -3.94 -13.57 -17.16
CA ALA A 507 -4.68 -14.85 -17.15
C ALA A 507 -5.71 -14.95 -18.29
N ASP A 508 -6.30 -13.82 -18.71
CA ASP A 508 -7.29 -13.75 -19.78
C ASP A 508 -6.65 -13.64 -21.19
N VAL A 509 -5.36 -14.01 -21.32
CA VAL A 509 -4.62 -13.91 -22.59
C VAL A 509 -4.07 -15.26 -23.00
N THR A 510 -4.43 -15.70 -24.19
CA THR A 510 -3.87 -16.89 -24.84
C THR A 510 -2.54 -16.54 -25.53
N VAL A 511 -1.49 -17.29 -25.25
CA VAL A 511 -0.17 -17.14 -25.88
C VAL A 511 -0.01 -18.14 -27.00
N ASN A 512 0.11 -17.68 -28.26
CA ASN A 512 0.38 -18.50 -29.43
C ASN A 512 1.80 -18.22 -29.92
N LYS A 513 2.72 -19.17 -29.75
CA LYS A 513 4.10 -19.09 -30.24
C LYS A 513 4.12 -19.33 -31.75
N ILE A 514 4.54 -18.34 -32.53
CA ILE A 514 4.74 -18.43 -34.00
C ILE A 514 6.18 -18.89 -34.30
N SER A 515 7.13 -18.35 -33.55
CA SER A 515 8.55 -18.74 -33.60
C SER A 515 9.22 -18.41 -32.28
N ASP A 516 10.52 -18.69 -32.13
CA ASP A 516 11.28 -18.34 -30.91
C ASP A 516 11.39 -16.82 -30.67
N LYS A 517 11.04 -16.00 -31.62
CA LYS A 517 11.09 -14.54 -31.50
C LYS A 517 9.74 -13.86 -31.66
N ASP A 518 8.66 -14.61 -31.89
CA ASP A 518 7.38 -14.03 -32.35
C ASP A 518 6.19 -14.75 -31.73
N PHE A 519 5.32 -14.00 -31.05
CA PHE A 519 4.17 -14.48 -30.30
C PHE A 519 2.93 -13.66 -30.61
N LEU A 520 1.77 -14.31 -30.72
CA LEU A 520 0.47 -13.65 -30.73
C LEU A 520 -0.19 -13.81 -29.36
N LEU A 521 -0.42 -12.70 -28.70
CA LEU A 521 -1.12 -12.58 -27.43
C LEU A 521 -2.57 -12.22 -27.74
N LYS A 522 -3.49 -13.18 -27.57
CA LYS A 522 -4.89 -13.01 -27.92
C LYS A 522 -5.75 -12.90 -26.67
N SER A 523 -6.54 -11.82 -26.55
CA SER A 523 -7.52 -11.65 -25.52
C SER A 523 -8.59 -12.76 -25.57
N GLN A 524 -9.03 -13.24 -24.41
CA GLN A 524 -10.20 -14.11 -24.25
C GLN A 524 -11.47 -13.32 -23.96
N LEU A 525 -11.35 -12.01 -23.67
CA LEU A 525 -12.46 -11.13 -23.31
C LEU A 525 -13.02 -10.37 -24.52
N ASP A 526 -12.18 -10.15 -25.53
CA ASP A 526 -12.56 -9.45 -26.76
C ASP A 526 -11.72 -9.92 -27.96
N SER A 527 -11.82 -9.24 -29.10
CA SER A 527 -11.06 -9.59 -30.33
C SER A 527 -9.63 -9.02 -30.38
N THR A 528 -9.13 -8.48 -29.28
CA THR A 528 -7.83 -7.80 -29.24
C THR A 528 -6.68 -8.79 -29.37
N ILE A 529 -5.72 -8.47 -30.21
CA ILE A 529 -4.47 -9.22 -30.40
C ILE A 529 -3.31 -8.24 -30.28
N ILE A 530 -2.31 -8.61 -29.48
CA ILE A 530 -1.00 -7.95 -29.46
C ILE A 530 0.03 -8.92 -30.00
N ARG A 531 0.82 -8.49 -30.97
CA ARG A 531 1.98 -9.24 -31.42
C ARG A 531 3.22 -8.81 -30.65
N LEU A 532 3.90 -9.76 -30.01
CA LEU A 532 5.18 -9.57 -29.34
C LEU A 532 6.28 -10.15 -30.23
N THR A 533 7.24 -9.31 -30.63
CA THR A 533 8.35 -9.73 -31.49
C THR A 533 9.69 -9.25 -30.93
N GLN A 534 10.65 -10.17 -30.76
CA GLN A 534 12.06 -9.82 -30.55
C GLN A 534 12.69 -9.40 -31.88
N LEU A 535 12.97 -8.12 -32.04
CA LEU A 535 13.58 -7.57 -33.26
C LEU A 535 15.07 -7.90 -33.34
N ASP A 536 15.75 -7.91 -32.18
CA ASP A 536 17.17 -8.31 -32.04
C ASP A 536 17.22 -9.72 -31.41
N SER A 537 17.19 -10.72 -32.28
CA SER A 537 17.11 -12.13 -31.91
C SER A 537 18.31 -12.97 -32.27
N SER A 538 19.36 -12.37 -32.85
CA SER A 538 20.51 -13.09 -33.42
C SER A 538 21.36 -13.82 -32.37
N ASP A 539 21.35 -13.34 -31.13
CA ASP A 539 22.11 -13.83 -29.98
C ASP A 539 21.25 -14.40 -28.84
N LEU A 540 19.97 -14.70 -29.12
CA LEU A 540 19.12 -15.44 -28.18
C LEU A 540 19.71 -16.83 -27.94
N THR A 541 19.93 -17.17 -26.66
CA THR A 541 20.43 -18.47 -26.22
C THR A 541 19.30 -19.42 -25.76
N GLY A 542 18.10 -18.88 -25.47
CA GLY A 542 16.94 -19.65 -25.10
C GLY A 542 15.65 -18.82 -25.11
N VAL A 543 14.53 -19.51 -25.29
CA VAL A 543 13.17 -18.94 -25.17
C VAL A 543 12.29 -19.93 -24.44
N HIS A 544 11.77 -19.52 -23.30
CA HIS A 544 10.99 -20.38 -22.41
C HIS A 544 9.61 -19.79 -22.14
N ILE A 545 8.62 -20.65 -21.98
CA ILE A 545 7.28 -20.28 -21.50
C ILE A 545 7.00 -21.13 -20.29
N TYR A 546 6.75 -20.46 -19.16
CA TYR A 546 6.33 -21.12 -17.93
C TYR A 546 4.85 -20.80 -17.66
N ASN A 547 4.13 -21.78 -17.15
CA ASN A 547 2.73 -21.61 -16.75
C ASN A 547 2.47 -22.42 -15.49
N GLY A 548 2.31 -21.74 -14.35
CA GLY A 548 2.03 -22.39 -13.07
C GLY A 548 3.09 -23.42 -12.63
N LEU A 549 4.36 -23.20 -12.99
CA LEU A 549 5.46 -24.10 -12.61
C LEU A 549 5.76 -23.95 -11.10
N GLU A 550 5.91 -25.08 -10.40
CA GLU A 550 6.13 -25.10 -8.94
C GLU A 550 7.61 -25.26 -8.55
N ASN A 551 8.43 -25.80 -9.43
CA ASN A 551 9.87 -25.97 -9.16
C ASN A 551 10.70 -25.80 -10.44
N PRO A 552 11.42 -24.68 -10.60
CA PRO A 552 11.32 -23.45 -9.79
C PRO A 552 9.96 -22.78 -9.96
N ILE A 553 9.49 -22.02 -8.95
CA ILE A 553 8.19 -21.34 -9.01
C ILE A 553 8.26 -20.27 -10.10
N ARG A 554 7.37 -20.35 -11.13
CA ARG A 554 7.30 -19.44 -12.28
C ARG A 554 5.88 -19.40 -12.84
N GLY A 555 5.48 -18.25 -13.40
CA GLY A 555 4.20 -18.12 -14.09
C GLY A 555 2.99 -18.16 -13.18
N TRP A 556 2.99 -17.36 -12.12
CA TRP A 556 1.89 -17.18 -11.19
C TRP A 556 1.54 -15.72 -11.00
N GLN A 557 0.26 -15.42 -10.79
CA GLN A 557 -0.29 -14.10 -10.43
C GLN A 557 -1.24 -14.24 -9.23
N SER A 558 -1.25 -13.22 -8.36
CA SER A 558 -2.13 -13.13 -7.20
C SER A 558 -3.03 -11.90 -7.32
N TYR A 559 -4.33 -12.08 -7.09
CA TYR A 559 -5.32 -11.01 -7.07
C TYR A 559 -5.75 -10.63 -5.66
N SER A 560 -5.59 -11.54 -4.72
CA SER A 560 -6.01 -11.37 -3.32
C SER A 560 -5.14 -12.19 -2.37
N LEU A 561 -5.33 -11.97 -1.08
CA LEU A 561 -4.57 -12.62 -0.03
C LEU A 561 -4.68 -14.16 -0.13
N ASN A 562 -3.51 -14.83 -0.15
CA ASN A 562 -3.36 -16.30 -0.23
C ASN A 562 -3.99 -16.96 -1.47
N GLU A 563 -4.38 -16.20 -2.48
CA GLU A 563 -4.86 -16.72 -3.76
C GLU A 563 -3.82 -16.53 -4.85
N LYS A 564 -3.61 -17.56 -5.68
CA LYS A 564 -2.72 -17.51 -6.82
C LYS A 564 -3.33 -18.24 -8.02
N HIS A 565 -3.05 -17.72 -9.20
CA HIS A 565 -3.54 -18.25 -10.47
C HIS A 565 -2.37 -18.47 -11.42
N PRO A 566 -2.33 -19.58 -12.19
CA PRO A 566 -1.30 -19.78 -13.18
C PRO A 566 -1.48 -18.81 -14.35
N ILE A 567 -0.37 -18.22 -14.79
CA ILE A 567 -0.28 -17.35 -15.96
C ILE A 567 0.89 -17.78 -16.84
N ASN A 568 0.90 -17.33 -18.11
CA ASN A 568 2.06 -17.54 -18.96
C ASN A 568 3.13 -16.49 -18.66
N SER A 569 4.37 -16.95 -18.44
CA SER A 569 5.57 -16.10 -18.37
C SER A 569 6.53 -16.45 -19.50
N ILE A 570 6.82 -15.48 -20.37
CA ILE A 570 7.73 -15.64 -21.52
C ILE A 570 9.09 -15.09 -21.14
N TYR A 571 10.13 -15.89 -21.34
CA TYR A 571 11.53 -15.55 -21.06
C TYR A 571 12.33 -15.57 -22.35
N PHE A 572 13.10 -14.50 -22.59
CA PHE A 572 14.10 -14.44 -23.65
C PHE A 572 15.48 -14.36 -23.01
N ASP A 573 16.30 -15.39 -23.24
CA ASP A 573 17.62 -15.50 -22.64
C ASP A 573 18.70 -15.06 -23.61
N LYS A 574 19.67 -14.28 -23.10
CA LYS A 574 20.92 -13.94 -23.75
C LYS A 574 22.10 -14.18 -22.82
N LYS A 575 23.32 -14.31 -23.37
CA LYS A 575 24.54 -14.48 -22.57
C LYS A 575 25.63 -13.57 -23.09
N GLY A 576 26.44 -13.00 -22.21
CA GLY A 576 27.57 -12.15 -22.55
C GLY A 576 27.88 -11.09 -21.51
N LYS A 577 28.75 -10.14 -21.82
CA LYS A 577 29.07 -9.00 -20.93
C LYS A 577 27.99 -7.92 -21.05
N ASN A 578 28.01 -7.22 -22.18
CA ASN A 578 27.00 -6.20 -22.47
C ASN A 578 25.95 -6.81 -23.38
N GLN A 579 24.68 -6.61 -23.04
CA GLN A 579 23.58 -7.12 -23.83
C GLN A 579 22.48 -6.07 -24.03
N SER A 580 21.73 -6.24 -25.11
CA SER A 580 20.52 -5.45 -25.33
C SER A 580 19.37 -6.32 -25.84
N TYR A 581 18.15 -5.85 -25.61
CA TYR A 581 16.95 -6.43 -26.20
C TYR A 581 16.12 -5.33 -26.87
N PHE A 582 15.62 -5.64 -28.06
CA PHE A 582 14.62 -4.82 -28.75
C PHE A 582 13.35 -5.63 -28.93
N THR A 583 12.36 -5.36 -28.10
CA THR A 583 11.05 -6.02 -28.15
C THR A 583 10.01 -5.07 -28.70
N LEU A 584 9.28 -5.51 -29.71
CA LEU A 584 8.13 -4.80 -30.28
C LEU A 584 6.83 -5.41 -29.75
N LEU A 585 5.95 -4.56 -29.22
CA LEU A 585 4.53 -4.85 -29.01
C LEU A 585 3.75 -4.10 -30.10
N ASN A 586 3.08 -4.81 -30.97
CA ASN A 586 2.29 -4.22 -32.06
C ASN A 586 0.81 -4.55 -31.87
N PHE A 587 -0.05 -3.53 -31.91
CA PHE A 587 -1.51 -3.63 -31.76
C PHE A 587 -2.26 -3.64 -33.09
N ASN A 588 -1.54 -3.38 -34.20
CA ASN A 588 -2.14 -3.32 -35.54
C ASN A 588 -1.10 -3.73 -36.60
N GLU A 589 -1.31 -4.85 -37.27
CA GLU A 589 -0.39 -5.40 -38.27
C GLU A 589 -0.13 -4.44 -39.44
N HIS A 590 -1.04 -3.53 -39.77
CA HIS A 590 -0.86 -2.57 -40.87
C HIS A 590 0.22 -1.51 -40.56
N ASP A 591 0.41 -1.18 -39.26
CA ASP A 591 1.38 -0.17 -38.81
C ASP A 591 2.65 -0.79 -38.21
N LYS A 592 2.91 -2.06 -38.50
CA LYS A 592 4.01 -2.81 -37.89
C LYS A 592 5.36 -2.20 -38.19
N ILE A 593 6.22 -2.12 -37.18
CA ILE A 593 7.64 -1.83 -37.31
C ILE A 593 8.34 -3.10 -37.73
N LYS A 594 9.13 -2.99 -38.83
CA LYS A 594 9.89 -4.09 -39.39
C LYS A 594 11.27 -4.24 -38.76
N ASN A 595 11.90 -3.10 -38.44
CA ASN A 595 13.21 -3.04 -37.82
C ASN A 595 13.34 -1.83 -36.90
N ALA A 596 14.12 -1.98 -35.82
CA ALA A 596 14.44 -0.91 -34.89
C ALA A 596 15.88 -1.07 -34.40
N TYR A 597 16.62 0.04 -34.30
CA TYR A 597 17.93 0.05 -33.68
C TYR A 597 18.24 1.40 -33.05
N TYR A 598 19.18 1.40 -32.12
CA TYR A 598 19.66 2.60 -31.45
C TYR A 598 21.03 3.01 -32.02
N ASP A 599 21.08 4.20 -32.61
CA ASP A 599 22.34 4.79 -33.10
C ASP A 599 23.05 5.52 -31.96
N LEU A 600 24.10 4.91 -31.44
CA LEU A 600 24.90 5.45 -30.32
C LEU A 600 25.53 6.80 -30.65
N ASN A 601 25.98 7.00 -31.92
CA ASN A 601 26.63 8.23 -32.34
C ASN A 601 25.63 9.40 -32.40
N LYS A 602 24.45 9.14 -32.93
CA LYS A 602 23.38 10.13 -33.06
C LYS A 602 22.50 10.23 -31.81
N LYS A 603 22.61 9.29 -30.88
CA LYS A 603 21.72 9.16 -29.69
C LYS A 603 20.25 9.17 -30.07
N SER A 604 19.92 8.40 -31.11
CA SER A 604 18.58 8.33 -31.66
C SER A 604 18.15 6.90 -31.92
N TYR A 605 16.86 6.65 -31.75
CA TYR A 605 16.22 5.45 -32.26
C TYR A 605 15.83 5.66 -33.70
N GLU A 606 16.11 4.68 -34.52
CA GLU A 606 15.68 4.63 -35.91
C GLU A 606 14.76 3.42 -36.13
N PHE A 607 13.65 3.66 -36.79
CA PHE A 607 12.61 2.67 -37.03
C PHE A 607 12.35 2.59 -38.53
N GLU A 608 12.21 1.36 -39.03
CA GLU A 608 11.75 1.07 -40.38
C GLU A 608 10.36 0.44 -40.31
N MET A 609 9.36 1.11 -40.88
CA MET A 609 7.98 0.64 -40.91
C MET A 609 7.79 -0.42 -42.00
N ALA A 610 6.74 -1.23 -41.93
CA ALA A 610 6.40 -2.24 -42.92
C ALA A 610 6.23 -1.66 -44.33
N ASN A 611 5.81 -0.41 -44.48
CA ASN A 611 5.69 0.34 -45.73
C ASN A 611 7.02 0.99 -46.19
N ASN A 612 8.17 0.62 -45.58
CA ASN A 612 9.52 1.13 -45.83
C ASN A 612 9.72 2.63 -45.48
N THR A 613 8.77 3.28 -44.81
CA THR A 613 9.03 4.61 -44.25
C THR A 613 9.96 4.52 -43.04
N LYS A 614 10.80 5.56 -42.86
CA LYS A 614 11.74 5.63 -41.75
C LYS A 614 11.31 6.72 -40.76
N MET A 615 11.42 6.40 -39.51
CA MET A 615 11.17 7.35 -38.40
C MET A 615 12.40 7.41 -37.52
N ARG A 616 12.73 8.63 -37.04
CA ARG A 616 13.81 8.85 -36.06
C ARG A 616 13.26 9.54 -34.82
N ILE A 617 13.68 9.04 -33.65
CA ILE A 617 13.38 9.64 -32.36
C ILE A 617 14.68 9.95 -31.64
N ASN A 618 14.98 11.24 -31.46
CA ASN A 618 16.14 11.68 -30.70
C ASN A 618 15.80 11.65 -29.21
N ILE A 619 16.66 11.03 -28.40
CA ILE A 619 16.59 11.09 -26.94
C ILE A 619 17.45 12.26 -26.49
N GLU A 620 16.79 13.35 -26.10
CA GLU A 620 17.49 14.53 -25.63
C GLU A 620 18.26 14.21 -24.34
N LYS A 621 19.56 14.61 -24.30
CA LYS A 621 20.23 14.78 -23.01
C LYS A 621 19.58 15.98 -22.32
N LYS A 622 19.16 15.83 -21.05
CA LYS A 622 19.11 16.97 -20.16
C LYS A 622 20.55 17.48 -20.00
N ASN A 623 20.80 18.73 -20.44
CA ASN A 623 22.00 19.49 -20.03
C ASN A 623 22.02 19.68 -18.52
#